data_4d69fe6f1434599a56f99265e4019c6c
#
_entry.id   4d69fe6f1434599a56f99265e4019c6c
#
_cell.length_a   1.000
_cell.length_b   1.000
_cell.length_c   1.000
_cell.angle_alpha   90.00
_cell.angle_beta   90.00
_cell.angle_gamma   90.00
#
_symmetry.space_group_name_H-M   'P 1'
#
loop_
_entity.id
_entity.type
_entity.pdbx_description
1 polymer ?
#
loop_
_entity_poly.entity_id
_entity_poly.type
_entity_poly.pdbx_seq_one_letter_code
_entity_poly.pdbx_strand_id
1 'polypeptide(L)'
;MTSDAKQFSETADTYQQESTPGALQGEVWLTIQTYQAQSLIRGRRAVDGKPASIGLIGFADRLKSIWQAIRFDDPYADWWLLKVEEGIADTRAQLHILQQRMEALVASNGALEFAIAQSSRPQRVSLQFANPYAFRAAQLLGQYDQLMCTDMTLRHLGIDMPGDLVDQVAGCGRWVRRVFALPQGYHCLEIRRADIRQGTPMVVKARERMGEIPEDILCGARLPSLRPVTFQKIASSEPVVPGEA
;
A
#
# COMPACT_ATOMS: atom_id res chain seq x y z
N MET A 1 -0.85 39.01 60.99
CA MET A 1 -1.87 38.30 60.20
C MET A 1 -1.85 38.82 58.76
N THR A 2 -0.87 38.51 57.98
CA THR A 2 -0.79 38.76 56.53
C THR A 2 0.39 37.97 55.95
N SER A 3 0.32 36.62 55.92
CA SER A 3 1.36 35.80 55.30
C SER A 3 0.85 34.52 54.62
N ASP A 4 -0.47 34.30 54.55
CA ASP A 4 -1.01 33.06 54.00
C ASP A 4 -1.71 33.15 52.62
N ALA A 5 -1.72 34.36 52.01
CA ALA A 5 -2.39 34.56 50.72
C ALA A 5 -1.50 34.47 49.48
N LYS A 6 -0.17 34.29 49.65
CA LYS A 6 0.81 34.22 48.55
C LYS A 6 1.23 32.79 48.12
N GLN A 7 0.86 31.81 48.92
CA GLN A 7 1.28 30.42 48.66
C GLN A 7 0.27 29.58 47.85
N PHE A 8 -0.94 30.11 47.60
CA PHE A 8 -1.99 29.42 46.81
C PHE A 8 -2.05 29.79 45.32
N SER A 9 -1.27 30.81 44.87
CA SER A 9 -1.26 31.17 43.44
C SER A 9 -0.13 30.54 42.63
N GLU A 10 0.88 29.98 43.32
CA GLU A 10 2.03 29.36 42.63
C GLU A 10 1.84 27.85 42.32
N THR A 11 0.84 27.22 42.90
CA THR A 11 0.55 25.80 42.64
C THR A 11 -0.48 25.55 41.52
N ALA A 12 -1.13 26.61 40.98
CA ALA A 12 -2.09 26.49 39.92
C ALA A 12 -1.50 26.55 38.50
N ASP A 13 -0.30 27.14 38.35
CA ASP A 13 0.36 27.27 37.03
C ASP A 13 1.22 26.08 36.62
N THR A 14 1.43 25.10 37.51
CA THR A 14 2.25 23.90 37.22
C THR A 14 1.49 22.75 36.61
N TYR A 15 0.15 22.82 36.47
CA TYR A 15 -0.68 21.73 35.92
C TYR A 15 -1.10 21.93 34.48
N GLN A 16 -0.60 22.92 33.74
CA GLN A 16 -0.94 23.19 32.34
C GLN A 16 0.22 23.02 31.38
N GLN A 17 1.20 22.20 31.66
CA GLN A 17 1.95 21.54 30.60
C GLN A 17 1.21 20.22 30.28
N GLU A 18 0.05 20.33 29.64
CA GLU A 18 -0.54 19.18 28.96
C GLU A 18 0.47 18.68 27.93
N SER A 19 1.22 17.65 28.32
CA SER A 19 2.07 16.91 27.40
C SER A 19 1.14 16.30 26.36
N THR A 20 1.09 16.92 25.18
CA THR A 20 0.35 16.39 24.05
C THR A 20 0.81 14.94 23.83
N PRO A 21 -0.11 13.96 23.76
CA PRO A 21 0.29 12.58 23.52
C PRO A 21 1.22 12.50 22.31
N GLY A 22 2.32 11.77 22.46
CA GLY A 22 3.25 11.53 21.35
C GLY A 22 2.59 10.78 20.20
N ALA A 23 3.23 10.75 19.04
CA ALA A 23 2.75 10.00 17.89
C ALA A 23 2.53 8.52 18.26
N LEU A 24 1.37 7.98 17.85
CA LEU A 24 1.08 6.57 18.03
C LEU A 24 2.12 5.73 17.26
N GLN A 25 2.80 4.84 17.97
CA GLN A 25 3.77 3.90 17.40
C GLN A 25 3.22 2.49 17.59
N GLY A 26 3.11 1.75 16.49
CA GLY A 26 2.70 0.35 16.48
C GLY A 26 3.66 -0.48 15.64
N GLU A 27 4.04 -1.65 16.12
CA GLU A 27 4.82 -2.60 15.33
C GLU A 27 3.88 -3.43 14.45
N VAL A 28 4.14 -3.42 13.14
CA VAL A 28 3.44 -4.29 12.19
C VAL A 28 4.43 -5.30 11.64
N TRP A 29 4.07 -6.56 11.71
CA TRP A 29 4.90 -7.67 11.23
C TRP A 29 4.20 -8.43 10.13
N LEU A 30 4.93 -8.71 9.04
CA LEU A 30 4.52 -9.64 8.01
C LEU A 30 5.26 -10.97 8.24
N THR A 31 4.51 -12.05 8.39
CA THR A 31 5.07 -13.41 8.50
C THR A 31 4.91 -14.12 7.16
N ILE A 32 6.00 -14.63 6.61
CA ILE A 32 6.05 -15.30 5.31
C ILE A 32 6.53 -16.73 5.51
N GLN A 33 5.80 -17.66 4.91
CA GLN A 33 6.01 -19.10 5.02
C GLN A 33 6.84 -19.66 3.86
N THR A 34 6.74 -19.07 2.66
CA THR A 34 7.29 -19.65 1.43
C THR A 34 8.45 -18.83 0.86
N TYR A 35 9.38 -19.52 0.21
CA TYR A 35 10.49 -18.87 -0.50
C TYR A 35 9.99 -18.00 -1.67
N GLN A 36 8.91 -18.42 -2.33
CA GLN A 36 8.29 -17.68 -3.43
C GLN A 36 7.86 -16.28 -2.99
N ALA A 37 7.13 -16.19 -1.86
CA ALA A 37 6.72 -14.91 -1.29
C ALA A 37 7.90 -14.11 -0.71
N GLN A 38 8.85 -14.77 -0.06
CA GLN A 38 10.07 -14.15 0.44
C GLN A 38 10.83 -13.41 -0.65
N SER A 39 10.93 -14.01 -1.85
CA SER A 39 11.61 -13.41 -3.00
C SER A 39 10.96 -12.10 -3.47
N LEU A 40 9.67 -11.88 -3.16
CA LEU A 40 8.90 -10.69 -3.53
C LEU A 40 9.05 -9.54 -2.52
N ILE A 41 9.64 -9.76 -1.35
CA ILE A 41 9.87 -8.70 -0.35
C ILE A 41 10.89 -7.68 -0.86
N ARG A 42 12.06 -8.15 -1.27
CA ARG A 42 13.17 -7.30 -1.75
C ARG A 42 13.19 -7.11 -3.26
N GLY A 43 12.54 -8.03 -3.99
CA GLY A 43 12.64 -8.09 -5.44
C GLY A 43 13.93 -8.75 -5.91
N ARG A 44 14.30 -8.53 -7.17
CA ARG A 44 15.46 -9.12 -7.81
C ARG A 44 16.29 -8.06 -8.53
N ARG A 45 17.61 -8.14 -8.38
CA ARG A 45 18.56 -7.37 -9.21
C ARG A 45 18.58 -7.94 -10.63
N ALA A 46 19.00 -7.13 -11.62
CA ALA A 46 19.23 -7.62 -12.96
C ALA A 46 20.42 -8.61 -12.92
N VAL A 47 20.20 -9.82 -13.40
CA VAL A 47 21.23 -10.89 -13.48
C VAL A 47 20.95 -11.72 -14.73
N ASP A 48 21.98 -12.03 -15.52
CA ASP A 48 21.94 -12.99 -16.62
C ASP A 48 20.75 -12.82 -17.59
N GLY A 49 20.59 -11.62 -18.15
CA GLY A 49 19.54 -11.31 -19.12
C GLY A 49 18.12 -11.18 -18.54
N LYS A 50 17.93 -11.40 -17.23
CA LYS A 50 16.64 -11.18 -16.57
C LYS A 50 16.60 -9.76 -16.01
N PRO A 51 15.56 -8.95 -16.35
CA PRO A 51 15.46 -7.59 -15.87
C PRO A 51 15.29 -7.54 -14.33
N ALA A 52 15.73 -6.45 -13.73
CA ALA A 52 15.45 -6.18 -12.32
C ALA A 52 13.94 -6.10 -12.09
N SER A 53 13.48 -6.57 -10.93
CA SER A 53 12.11 -6.36 -10.47
C SER A 53 12.11 -5.85 -9.05
N ILE A 54 11.33 -4.81 -8.78
CA ILE A 54 11.17 -4.31 -7.42
C ILE A 54 10.28 -5.25 -6.62
N GLY A 55 10.56 -5.33 -5.32
CA GLY A 55 9.71 -6.03 -4.37
C GLY A 55 8.87 -5.04 -3.54
N LEU A 56 8.23 -5.58 -2.50
CA LEU A 56 7.39 -4.82 -1.58
C LEU A 56 8.10 -3.58 -0.99
N ILE A 57 9.38 -3.70 -0.62
CA ILE A 57 10.15 -2.59 -0.05
C ILE A 57 10.31 -1.47 -1.08
N GLY A 58 10.76 -1.79 -2.29
CA GLY A 58 10.93 -0.81 -3.35
C GLY A 58 9.61 -0.20 -3.83
N PHE A 59 8.52 -0.95 -3.79
CA PHE A 59 7.17 -0.46 -4.02
C PHE A 59 6.79 0.58 -2.95
N ALA A 60 6.96 0.26 -1.66
CA ALA A 60 6.64 1.17 -0.56
C ALA A 60 7.46 2.47 -0.62
N ASP A 61 8.74 2.39 -0.99
CA ASP A 61 9.59 3.58 -1.14
C ASP A 61 9.11 4.50 -2.27
N ARG A 62 8.71 3.93 -3.41
CA ARG A 62 8.16 4.74 -4.51
C ARG A 62 6.82 5.38 -4.19
N LEU A 63 5.99 4.71 -3.39
CA LEU A 63 4.73 5.30 -2.94
C LEU A 63 4.93 6.53 -2.03
N LYS A 64 6.06 6.68 -1.35
CA LYS A 64 6.34 7.88 -0.54
C LYS A 64 6.34 9.14 -1.40
N SER A 65 6.97 9.11 -2.59
CA SER A 65 7.00 10.25 -3.50
C SER A 65 5.61 10.57 -4.08
N ILE A 66 4.84 9.55 -4.47
CA ILE A 66 3.46 9.72 -4.94
C ILE A 66 2.59 10.34 -3.83
N TRP A 67 2.67 9.79 -2.62
CA TRP A 67 1.92 10.28 -1.45
C TRP A 67 2.24 11.73 -1.12
N GLN A 68 3.52 12.11 -1.23
CA GLN A 68 3.94 13.49 -1.01
C GLN A 68 3.44 14.43 -2.12
N ALA A 69 3.51 14.00 -3.39
CA ALA A 69 3.05 14.80 -4.52
C ALA A 69 1.52 15.09 -4.46
N ILE A 70 0.71 14.15 -3.98
CA ILE A 70 -0.72 14.36 -3.77
C ILE A 70 -0.98 15.52 -2.80
N ARG A 71 -0.15 15.72 -1.79
CA ARG A 71 -0.29 16.87 -0.86
C ARG A 71 -0.15 18.22 -1.56
N PHE A 72 0.58 18.25 -2.68
CA PHE A 72 0.76 19.43 -3.53
C PHE A 72 -0.25 19.50 -4.69
N ASP A 73 -1.29 18.67 -4.64
CA ASP A 73 -2.36 18.61 -5.65
C ASP A 73 -1.89 18.18 -7.04
N ASP A 74 -0.95 17.21 -7.09
CA ASP A 74 -0.48 16.61 -8.35
C ASP A 74 -1.51 15.57 -8.86
N PRO A 75 -2.20 15.82 -9.98
CA PRO A 75 -3.22 14.91 -10.51
C PRO A 75 -2.62 13.64 -11.15
N TYR A 76 -1.34 13.68 -11.58
CA TYR A 76 -0.64 12.46 -12.02
C TYR A 76 -0.40 11.53 -10.84
N ALA A 77 -0.07 12.06 -9.67
CA ALA A 77 0.11 11.26 -8.46
C ALA A 77 -1.21 10.59 -8.02
N ASP A 78 -2.34 11.31 -8.09
CA ASP A 78 -3.68 10.73 -7.88
C ASP A 78 -3.96 9.58 -8.86
N TRP A 79 -3.66 9.79 -10.16
CA TRP A 79 -3.87 8.78 -11.19
C TRP A 79 -3.03 7.51 -10.95
N TRP A 80 -1.75 7.67 -10.59
CA TRP A 80 -0.89 6.52 -10.28
C TRP A 80 -1.34 5.80 -9.03
N LEU A 81 -1.78 6.53 -8.02
CA LEU A 81 -2.29 5.90 -6.80
C LEU A 81 -3.59 5.13 -7.04
N LEU A 82 -4.48 5.62 -7.92
CA LEU A 82 -5.65 4.89 -8.40
C LEU A 82 -5.26 3.59 -9.11
N LYS A 83 -4.28 3.64 -10.05
CA LYS A 83 -3.77 2.42 -10.71
C LYS A 83 -3.23 1.40 -9.70
N VAL A 84 -2.58 1.86 -8.65
CA VAL A 84 -2.09 1.00 -7.56
C VAL A 84 -3.26 0.40 -6.79
N GLU A 85 -4.27 1.19 -6.45
CA GLU A 85 -5.46 0.73 -5.72
C GLU A 85 -6.20 -0.36 -6.51
N GLU A 86 -6.47 -0.10 -7.78
CA GLU A 86 -7.13 -1.03 -8.69
C GLU A 86 -6.30 -2.30 -8.89
N GLY A 87 -5.00 -2.16 -9.16
CA GLY A 87 -4.11 -3.31 -9.33
C GLY A 87 -4.04 -4.21 -8.10
N ILE A 88 -4.07 -3.63 -6.89
CA ILE A 88 -4.14 -4.41 -5.64
C ILE A 88 -5.50 -5.12 -5.56
N ALA A 89 -6.61 -4.42 -5.82
CA ALA A 89 -7.96 -4.97 -5.71
C ALA A 89 -8.17 -6.13 -6.70
N ASP A 90 -7.80 -5.93 -7.97
CA ASP A 90 -7.94 -6.93 -9.02
C ASP A 90 -7.08 -8.18 -8.73
N THR A 91 -5.83 -7.98 -8.31
CA THR A 91 -4.95 -9.09 -8.00
C THR A 91 -5.44 -9.87 -6.78
N ARG A 92 -5.97 -9.19 -5.76
CA ARG A 92 -6.58 -9.85 -4.59
C ARG A 92 -7.76 -10.69 -4.99
N ALA A 93 -8.64 -10.17 -5.85
CA ALA A 93 -9.80 -10.92 -6.35
C ALA A 93 -9.37 -12.17 -7.12
N GLN A 94 -8.36 -12.06 -7.99
CA GLN A 94 -7.81 -13.20 -8.73
C GLN A 94 -7.20 -14.27 -7.80
N LEU A 95 -6.39 -13.86 -6.82
CA LEU A 95 -5.82 -14.80 -5.84
C LEU A 95 -6.91 -15.47 -5.00
N HIS A 96 -7.96 -14.73 -4.64
CA HIS A 96 -9.08 -15.28 -3.89
C HIS A 96 -9.83 -16.39 -4.68
N ILE A 97 -10.05 -16.17 -5.97
CA ILE A 97 -10.66 -17.17 -6.84
C ILE A 97 -9.81 -18.46 -6.89
N LEU A 98 -8.48 -18.33 -7.02
CA LEU A 98 -7.59 -19.48 -7.00
C LEU A 98 -7.63 -20.21 -5.66
N GLN A 99 -7.64 -19.47 -4.57
CA GLN A 99 -7.72 -20.02 -3.21
C GLN A 99 -9.02 -20.81 -3.02
N GLN A 100 -10.16 -20.24 -3.42
CA GLN A 100 -11.47 -20.93 -3.36
C GLN A 100 -11.48 -22.24 -4.18
N ARG A 101 -10.90 -22.21 -5.38
CA ARG A 101 -10.80 -23.42 -6.21
C ARG A 101 -9.98 -24.52 -5.54
N MET A 102 -8.87 -24.18 -4.90
CA MET A 102 -8.04 -25.14 -4.16
C MET A 102 -8.75 -25.65 -2.89
N GLU A 103 -9.45 -24.78 -2.18
CA GLU A 103 -10.23 -25.16 -0.99
C GLU A 103 -11.37 -26.14 -1.36
N ALA A 104 -11.99 -25.96 -2.52
CA ALA A 104 -12.97 -26.89 -3.02
C ALA A 104 -12.37 -28.29 -3.29
N LEU A 105 -11.12 -28.37 -3.78
CA LEU A 105 -10.40 -29.63 -3.92
C LEU A 105 -10.09 -30.28 -2.56
N VAL A 106 -9.71 -29.49 -1.57
CA VAL A 106 -9.54 -29.95 -0.19
C VAL A 106 -10.84 -30.56 0.33
N ALA A 107 -11.95 -29.84 0.20
CA ALA A 107 -13.25 -30.27 0.68
C ALA A 107 -13.77 -31.56 -0.03
N SER A 108 -13.42 -31.76 -1.31
CA SER A 108 -13.81 -32.95 -2.06
C SER A 108 -13.07 -34.23 -1.63
N ASN A 109 -11.95 -34.10 -0.92
CA ASN A 109 -11.14 -35.20 -0.39
C ASN A 109 -11.47 -35.51 1.08
N GLY A 110 -12.73 -35.51 1.45
CA GLY A 110 -13.20 -35.63 2.84
C GLY A 110 -12.81 -36.90 3.62
N ALA A 111 -12.14 -37.88 2.99
CA ALA A 111 -11.54 -39.00 3.67
C ALA A 111 -10.21 -38.67 4.42
N LEU A 112 -9.63 -37.52 4.13
CA LEU A 112 -8.37 -37.07 4.72
C LEU A 112 -8.58 -35.79 5.52
N GLU A 113 -8.28 -35.83 6.82
CA GLU A 113 -8.13 -34.61 7.63
C GLU A 113 -6.67 -34.14 7.58
N PHE A 114 -6.45 -32.92 7.08
CA PHE A 114 -5.13 -32.33 7.06
C PHE A 114 -5.19 -30.79 7.28
N ALA A 115 -4.12 -30.26 7.85
CA ALA A 115 -3.93 -28.82 7.95
C ALA A 115 -3.02 -28.33 6.81
N ILE A 116 -3.23 -27.09 6.38
CA ILE A 116 -2.32 -26.45 5.42
C ILE A 116 -0.93 -26.34 6.06
N ALA A 117 0.08 -26.85 5.34
CA ALA A 117 1.46 -26.88 5.81
C ALA A 117 2.00 -25.44 6.00
N GLN A 118 2.73 -25.27 7.12
CA GLN A 118 3.41 -24.05 7.43
C GLN A 118 4.92 -24.32 7.58
N SER A 119 5.74 -23.29 7.35
CA SER A 119 7.17 -23.39 7.51
C SER A 119 7.53 -23.62 9.00
N SER A 120 8.46 -24.52 9.26
CA SER A 120 9.05 -24.67 10.60
C SER A 120 9.89 -23.44 11.01
N ARG A 121 10.27 -22.60 10.04
CA ARG A 121 11.04 -21.37 10.25
C ARG A 121 10.48 -20.24 9.38
N PRO A 122 9.31 -19.69 9.71
CA PRO A 122 8.73 -18.58 8.96
C PRO A 122 9.60 -17.33 9.07
N GLN A 123 9.68 -16.57 7.99
CA GLN A 123 10.37 -15.28 8.02
C GLN A 123 9.43 -14.20 8.53
N ARG A 124 9.84 -13.50 9.59
CA ARG A 124 9.14 -12.30 10.07
C ARG A 124 9.86 -11.05 9.59
N VAL A 125 9.09 -10.10 9.03
CA VAL A 125 9.58 -8.83 8.51
C VAL A 125 8.83 -7.72 9.19
N SER A 126 9.55 -6.81 9.86
CA SER A 126 8.97 -5.60 10.43
C SER A 126 8.62 -4.62 9.31
N LEU A 127 7.39 -4.11 9.32
CA LEU A 127 6.88 -3.18 8.33
C LEU A 127 6.77 -1.78 8.96
N GLN A 128 7.57 -0.84 8.46
CA GLN A 128 7.56 0.56 8.86
C GLN A 128 7.16 1.43 7.65
N PHE A 129 5.92 1.29 7.24
CA PHE A 129 5.41 2.01 6.07
C PHE A 129 4.69 3.30 6.49
N ALA A 130 5.00 4.38 5.80
CA ALA A 130 4.33 5.67 5.97
C ALA A 130 3.06 5.81 5.11
N ASN A 131 2.65 4.74 4.39
CA ASN A 131 1.58 4.80 3.41
C ASN A 131 0.64 3.59 3.55
N PRO A 132 -0.69 3.79 3.63
CA PRO A 132 -1.65 2.71 3.79
C PRO A 132 -1.66 1.71 2.62
N TYR A 133 -1.35 2.14 1.40
CA TYR A 133 -1.28 1.24 0.24
C TYR A 133 -0.10 0.28 0.32
N ALA A 134 0.99 0.66 0.99
CA ALA A 134 2.10 -0.25 1.24
C ALA A 134 1.68 -1.40 2.19
N PHE A 135 0.83 -1.12 3.19
CA PHE A 135 0.24 -2.16 4.03
C PHE A 135 -0.75 -3.03 3.26
N ARG A 136 -1.59 -2.46 2.38
CA ARG A 136 -2.48 -3.24 1.49
C ARG A 136 -1.68 -4.16 0.57
N ALA A 137 -0.53 -3.71 0.06
CA ALA A 137 0.37 -4.54 -0.75
C ALA A 137 1.07 -5.63 0.08
N ALA A 138 1.39 -5.37 1.35
CA ALA A 138 1.88 -6.41 2.26
C ALA A 138 0.81 -7.48 2.53
N GLN A 139 -0.45 -7.08 2.71
CA GLN A 139 -1.57 -8.02 2.85
C GLN A 139 -1.75 -8.86 1.58
N LEU A 140 -1.63 -8.24 0.37
CA LEU A 140 -1.66 -8.97 -0.90
C LEU A 140 -0.55 -10.02 -0.97
N LEU A 141 0.66 -9.68 -0.51
CA LEU A 141 1.78 -10.63 -0.45
C LEU A 141 1.49 -11.76 0.54
N GLY A 142 0.88 -11.49 1.68
CA GLY A 142 0.44 -12.52 2.64
C GLY A 142 -0.60 -13.48 2.05
N GLN A 143 -1.55 -12.96 1.28
CA GLN A 143 -2.53 -13.80 0.56
C GLN A 143 -1.87 -14.69 -0.50
N TYR A 144 -0.90 -14.14 -1.25
CA TYR A 144 -0.10 -14.92 -2.18
C TYR A 144 0.69 -16.02 -1.47
N ASP A 145 1.29 -15.74 -0.32
CA ASP A 145 2.04 -16.70 0.47
C ASP A 145 1.14 -17.85 0.97
N GLN A 146 -0.06 -17.52 1.46
CA GLN A 146 -1.05 -18.51 1.87
C GLN A 146 -1.49 -19.41 0.71
N LEU A 147 -1.70 -18.83 -0.48
CA LEU A 147 -2.02 -19.57 -1.69
C LEU A 147 -0.90 -20.56 -2.03
N MET A 148 0.37 -20.15 -1.92
CA MET A 148 1.51 -21.04 -2.15
C MET A 148 1.61 -22.16 -1.11
N CYS A 149 1.29 -21.91 0.15
CA CYS A 149 1.21 -22.96 1.17
C CYS A 149 0.15 -24.01 0.81
N THR A 150 -1.02 -23.54 0.36
CA THR A 150 -2.10 -24.45 -0.07
C THR A 150 -1.67 -25.29 -1.28
N ASP A 151 -1.09 -24.68 -2.32
CA ASP A 151 -0.57 -25.37 -3.50
C ASP A 151 0.45 -26.46 -3.11
N MET A 152 1.43 -26.10 -2.28
CA MET A 152 2.47 -27.03 -1.83
C MET A 152 1.88 -28.18 -1.00
N THR A 153 0.86 -27.92 -0.19
CA THR A 153 0.16 -28.95 0.60
C THR A 153 -0.57 -29.93 -0.30
N LEU A 154 -1.36 -29.44 -1.28
CA LEU A 154 -2.09 -30.28 -2.21
C LEU A 154 -1.15 -31.17 -3.02
N ARG A 155 -0.04 -30.61 -3.51
CA ARG A 155 0.99 -31.39 -4.24
C ARG A 155 1.65 -32.44 -3.36
N HIS A 156 1.93 -32.12 -2.09
CA HIS A 156 2.53 -33.07 -1.15
C HIS A 156 1.60 -34.25 -0.85
N LEU A 157 0.30 -34.00 -0.78
CA LEU A 157 -0.72 -35.02 -0.56
C LEU A 157 -1.08 -35.81 -1.82
N GLY A 158 -0.51 -35.46 -2.98
CA GLY A 158 -0.84 -36.10 -4.26
C GLY A 158 -2.26 -35.82 -4.75
N ILE A 159 -2.86 -34.69 -4.31
CA ILE A 159 -4.19 -34.29 -4.77
C ILE A 159 -4.07 -33.72 -6.17
N ASP A 160 -4.74 -34.33 -7.14
CA ASP A 160 -4.73 -33.91 -8.52
C ASP A 160 -5.45 -32.55 -8.69
N MET A 161 -4.72 -31.57 -9.21
CA MET A 161 -5.27 -30.27 -9.57
C MET A 161 -5.52 -30.21 -11.09
N PRO A 162 -6.62 -29.58 -11.55
CA PRO A 162 -6.83 -29.30 -12.96
C PRO A 162 -5.66 -28.52 -13.57
N GLY A 163 -5.26 -28.87 -14.81
CA GLY A 163 -4.06 -28.30 -15.46
C GLY A 163 -4.11 -26.78 -15.57
N ASP A 164 -5.29 -26.21 -15.87
CA ASP A 164 -5.50 -24.76 -15.93
C ASP A 164 -5.28 -24.08 -14.57
N LEU A 165 -5.65 -24.74 -13.46
CA LEU A 165 -5.41 -24.27 -12.11
C LEU A 165 -3.91 -24.29 -11.77
N VAL A 166 -3.22 -25.38 -12.14
CA VAL A 166 -1.76 -25.49 -11.97
C VAL A 166 -1.04 -24.36 -12.67
N ASP A 167 -1.40 -24.06 -13.93
CA ASP A 167 -0.78 -22.99 -14.73
C ASP A 167 -1.06 -21.60 -14.15
N GLN A 168 -2.27 -21.36 -13.69
CA GLN A 168 -2.65 -20.09 -13.07
C GLN A 168 -1.90 -19.88 -11.75
N VAL A 169 -1.83 -20.87 -10.88
CA VAL A 169 -1.09 -20.82 -9.62
C VAL A 169 0.40 -20.61 -9.87
N ALA A 170 1.01 -21.32 -10.82
CA ALA A 170 2.40 -21.13 -11.21
C ALA A 170 2.65 -19.70 -11.74
N GLY A 171 1.63 -19.08 -12.34
CA GLY A 171 1.69 -17.74 -12.92
C GLY A 171 1.41 -16.58 -11.95
N CYS A 172 0.69 -16.82 -10.87
CA CYS A 172 0.11 -15.74 -10.04
C CYS A 172 1.16 -14.82 -9.39
N GLY A 173 2.36 -15.29 -9.11
CA GLY A 173 3.46 -14.45 -8.65
C GLY A 173 3.86 -13.32 -9.63
N ARG A 174 3.52 -13.46 -10.93
CA ARG A 174 3.71 -12.37 -11.91
C ARG A 174 2.68 -11.25 -11.71
N TRP A 175 1.47 -11.57 -11.24
CA TRP A 175 0.45 -10.58 -10.94
C TRP A 175 0.88 -9.69 -9.79
N VAL A 176 1.38 -10.28 -8.70
CA VAL A 176 1.91 -9.53 -7.55
C VAL A 176 3.08 -8.63 -7.96
N ARG A 177 4.04 -9.16 -8.78
CA ARG A 177 5.15 -8.34 -9.29
C ARG A 177 4.68 -7.18 -10.16
N ARG A 178 3.63 -7.38 -10.96
CA ARG A 178 3.04 -6.32 -11.80
C ARG A 178 2.50 -5.19 -10.94
N VAL A 179 1.79 -5.52 -9.86
CA VAL A 179 1.31 -4.51 -8.89
C VAL A 179 2.49 -3.73 -8.30
N PHE A 180 3.54 -4.42 -7.83
CA PHE A 180 4.69 -3.75 -7.27
C PHE A 180 5.43 -2.86 -8.28
N ALA A 181 5.33 -3.16 -9.57
CA ALA A 181 5.93 -2.35 -10.62
C ALA A 181 5.14 -1.08 -10.97
N LEU A 182 3.84 -1.00 -10.66
CA LEU A 182 2.97 0.13 -11.05
C LEU A 182 3.54 1.51 -10.68
N PRO A 183 4.07 1.75 -9.46
CA PRO A 183 4.61 3.06 -9.11
C PRO A 183 5.82 3.50 -9.92
N GLN A 184 6.47 2.59 -10.67
CA GLN A 184 7.65 2.94 -11.47
C GLN A 184 7.32 3.84 -12.66
N GLY A 185 6.07 3.83 -13.12
CA GLY A 185 5.62 4.69 -14.20
C GLY A 185 5.36 6.14 -13.78
N TYR A 186 5.31 6.43 -12.49
CA TYR A 186 5.16 7.79 -12.00
C TYR A 186 6.50 8.54 -12.03
N HIS A 187 6.49 9.74 -12.60
CA HIS A 187 7.61 10.68 -12.60
C HIS A 187 7.20 11.95 -11.86
N CYS A 188 7.86 12.24 -10.74
CA CYS A 188 7.62 13.46 -9.98
C CYS A 188 8.14 14.67 -10.79
N LEU A 189 7.22 15.47 -11.34
CA LEU A 189 7.50 16.68 -12.11
C LEU A 189 6.93 17.94 -11.44
N GLU A 190 6.44 17.80 -10.20
CA GLU A 190 5.89 18.90 -9.38
C GLU A 190 4.79 19.68 -10.08
N ILE A 191 3.89 18.99 -10.81
CA ILE A 191 2.78 19.57 -11.56
C ILE A 191 1.54 19.60 -10.69
N ARG A 192 0.88 20.77 -10.64
CA ARG A 192 -0.40 20.95 -9.98
C ARG A 192 -1.55 20.95 -11.00
N ARG A 193 -2.79 20.72 -10.53
CA ARG A 193 -3.99 20.84 -11.38
C ARG A 193 -4.10 22.20 -12.06
N ALA A 194 -3.69 23.29 -11.37
CA ALA A 194 -3.65 24.64 -11.93
C ALA A 194 -2.72 24.76 -13.16
N ASP A 195 -1.55 24.09 -13.11
CA ASP A 195 -0.55 24.14 -14.20
C ASP A 195 -1.06 23.46 -15.46
N ILE A 196 -1.84 22.38 -15.31
CA ILE A 196 -2.43 21.65 -16.45
C ILE A 196 -3.40 22.54 -17.22
N ARG A 197 -4.20 23.35 -16.51
CA ARG A 197 -5.12 24.31 -17.15
C ARG A 197 -4.39 25.41 -17.91
N GLN A 198 -3.18 25.77 -17.47
CA GLN A 198 -2.34 26.79 -18.10
C GLN A 198 -1.48 26.24 -19.25
N GLY A 199 -1.34 24.92 -19.38
CA GLY A 199 -0.57 24.29 -20.46
C GLY A 199 0.94 24.56 -20.39
N THR A 200 1.52 24.58 -19.21
CA THR A 200 2.95 24.88 -19.00
C THR A 200 3.88 23.88 -19.72
N PRO A 201 5.14 24.21 -20.04
CA PRO A 201 6.08 23.27 -20.68
C PRO A 201 6.29 21.97 -19.89
N MET A 202 6.18 22.03 -18.56
CA MET A 202 6.28 20.84 -17.69
C MET A 202 5.10 19.91 -17.88
N VAL A 203 3.91 20.41 -18.18
CA VAL A 203 2.72 19.61 -18.50
C VAL A 203 2.91 18.85 -19.82
N VAL A 204 3.51 19.48 -20.83
CA VAL A 204 3.83 18.80 -22.11
C VAL A 204 4.77 17.62 -21.83
N LYS A 205 5.84 17.83 -21.08
CA LYS A 205 6.80 16.79 -20.69
C LYS A 205 6.14 15.67 -19.86
N ALA A 206 5.17 16.01 -19.03
CA ALA A 206 4.44 15.02 -18.25
C ALA A 206 3.55 14.14 -19.13
N ARG A 207 2.84 14.75 -20.08
CA ARG A 207 2.02 14.03 -21.09
C ARG A 207 2.86 13.07 -21.90
N GLU A 208 4.04 13.50 -22.36
CA GLU A 208 4.96 12.64 -23.11
C GLU A 208 5.43 11.43 -22.32
N ARG A 209 5.67 11.58 -21.02
CA ARG A 209 6.21 10.51 -20.16
C ARG A 209 5.17 9.61 -19.53
N MET A 210 4.06 10.20 -19.13
CA MET A 210 3.05 9.55 -18.30
C MET A 210 1.70 9.37 -19.01
N GLY A 211 1.53 9.97 -20.19
CA GLY A 211 0.28 9.95 -20.94
C GLY A 211 -0.66 11.08 -20.53
N GLU A 212 -1.83 11.12 -21.17
CA GLU A 212 -2.86 12.10 -20.88
C GLU A 212 -3.73 11.67 -19.70
N ILE A 213 -3.94 12.58 -18.75
CA ILE A 213 -4.74 12.30 -17.56
C ILE A 213 -6.21 12.23 -17.95
N PRO A 214 -6.96 11.20 -17.52
CA PRO A 214 -8.42 11.16 -17.68
C PRO A 214 -9.09 12.37 -17.01
N GLU A 215 -10.12 12.92 -17.66
CA GLU A 215 -10.80 14.15 -17.21
C GLU A 215 -11.45 13.99 -15.84
N ASP A 216 -11.99 12.80 -15.52
CA ASP A 216 -12.58 12.47 -14.23
C ASP A 216 -11.58 12.56 -13.08
N ILE A 217 -10.31 12.27 -13.34
CA ILE A 217 -9.21 12.41 -12.37
C ILE A 217 -8.76 13.87 -12.30
N LEU A 218 -8.65 14.52 -13.45
CA LEU A 218 -8.22 15.90 -13.51
C LEU A 218 -9.19 16.85 -12.78
N CYS A 219 -10.49 16.66 -12.96
CA CYS A 219 -11.52 17.44 -12.26
C CYS A 219 -11.74 16.99 -10.80
N GLY A 220 -11.13 15.87 -10.37
CA GLY A 220 -11.26 15.34 -9.02
C GLY A 220 -12.53 14.53 -8.77
N ALA A 221 -13.28 14.16 -9.81
CA ALA A 221 -14.46 13.31 -9.70
C ALA A 221 -14.09 11.87 -9.30
N ARG A 222 -12.93 11.38 -9.75
CA ARG A 222 -12.37 10.07 -9.39
C ARG A 222 -11.04 10.23 -8.70
N LEU A 223 -11.00 9.88 -7.42
CA LEU A 223 -9.83 10.01 -6.56
C LEU A 223 -9.58 8.69 -5.81
N PRO A 224 -8.32 8.42 -5.39
CA PRO A 224 -8.01 7.27 -4.55
C PRO A 224 -8.83 7.27 -3.24
N SER A 225 -9.25 6.09 -2.78
CA SER A 225 -10.07 5.94 -1.56
C SER A 225 -9.34 6.43 -0.31
N LEU A 226 -8.04 6.25 -0.26
CA LEU A 226 -7.17 6.76 0.80
C LEU A 226 -6.19 7.77 0.17
N ARG A 227 -6.28 9.02 0.58
CA ARG A 227 -5.36 10.05 0.11
C ARG A 227 -5.00 11.02 1.26
N PRO A 228 -3.79 11.60 1.25
CA PRO A 228 -3.41 12.58 2.24
C PRO A 228 -4.21 13.88 2.06
N VAL A 229 -4.33 14.64 3.12
CA VAL A 229 -4.90 16.00 3.06
C VAL A 229 -3.99 16.88 2.22
N THR A 230 -4.55 17.60 1.25
CA THR A 230 -3.80 18.57 0.43
C THR A 230 -3.55 19.85 1.23
N PHE A 231 -2.39 20.48 1.03
CA PHE A 231 -2.04 21.71 1.75
C PHE A 231 -2.99 22.88 1.45
N GLN A 232 -3.61 22.94 0.28
CA GLN A 232 -4.61 23.96 -0.05
C GLN A 232 -5.88 23.87 0.82
N LYS A 233 -6.26 22.66 1.24
CA LYS A 233 -7.43 22.45 2.09
C LYS A 233 -7.15 22.88 3.55
N ILE A 234 -5.90 22.86 3.98
CA ILE A 234 -5.48 23.33 5.31
C ILE A 234 -5.52 24.85 5.37
N ALA A 235 -5.10 25.54 4.32
CA ALA A 235 -5.10 27.02 4.25
C ALA A 235 -6.51 27.63 4.21
N SER A 236 -7.53 26.87 3.75
CA SER A 236 -8.93 27.33 3.70
C SER A 236 -9.74 27.00 4.95
N SER A 237 -9.16 26.31 5.94
CA SER A 237 -9.80 25.94 7.21
C SER A 237 -9.34 26.80 8.41
N GLU A 238 -8.81 28.02 8.19
CA GLU A 238 -8.57 28.95 9.28
C GLU A 238 -9.89 29.30 9.97
N PRO A 239 -9.93 29.26 11.31
CA PRO A 239 -11.15 29.57 12.05
C PRO A 239 -11.53 31.03 11.82
N VAL A 240 -12.75 31.27 11.38
CA VAL A 240 -13.37 32.60 11.41
C VAL A 240 -13.39 33.03 12.87
N VAL A 241 -12.52 33.98 13.24
CA VAL A 241 -12.57 34.66 14.53
C VAL A 241 -13.87 35.45 14.54
N PRO A 242 -14.83 35.21 15.49
CA PRO A 242 -16.02 36.05 15.60
C PRO A 242 -15.58 37.45 15.96
N GLY A 243 -15.82 38.41 15.06
CA GLY A 243 -15.57 39.81 15.32
C GLY A 243 -16.37 40.28 16.50
N GLU A 244 -15.70 40.95 17.40
CA GLU A 244 -16.30 41.75 18.50
C GLU A 244 -17.25 42.79 17.89
N ALA A 245 -18.49 42.76 18.35
CA ALA A 245 -19.45 43.85 18.23
C ALA A 245 -19.84 44.34 19.60
#